data_6910d4f90d6d11cba3f830de9ad00120
#
_entry.id   6910d4f90d6d11cba3f830de9ad00120
#
_cell.length_a   1.000
_cell.length_b   1.000
_cell.length_c   1.000
_cell.angle_alpha   90.00
_cell.angle_beta   90.00
_cell.angle_gamma   90.00
#
_symmetry.space_group_name_H-M   'P 1'
#
loop_
_entity.id
_entity.type
_entity.pdbx_description
1 polymer ?
#
loop_
_entity_poly.entity_id
_entity_poly.type
_entity_poly.pdbx_seq_one_letter_code
_entity_poly.pdbx_strand_id
1 'polypeptide(L)'
;MSAPTASEPRRRWRRPSRGAAIAAVAVVLPLVALLTVRTVVGNEPEVRRSSFASLTDWYVSAEAPGRSFNDRWLQTSNSARHHVRTYLRFRVDGLTGGVTRVTLRLQAASANRGGFLVVAVPPDAWTGRATAWRDAPPLGQVVGGSGPIDHPGWVAADLDLARTYRGPVLLALVAASTATGRYASGDTGDTGPRLEVETTVGRGGPAAATGRTAAADTPVRVVAAGDIACDPASPADPEEGPTVGPPCAQAATSDLALSLRPDAVLPLGDNVYSNGTLTRYRRWYQATWGRLDPISHPIPGNHEYITSAESVDAAGYFAYFRTRAGDLGTGWRSFDLGRWHLIALNGQCPPAGSCRPGSPQERWLRADLAAHAKDRCVLAYWHEPRFSSGRHGNDKRFAAFWDDLYRAGAELVLNGHDHDYERFAPQAPDGRADPDRGVREFVVGTGGANLRQFRAVEPNSEVRANSSAGVLVLELRPEGYGWRFASAAGGSFNDSGSGTCH
;
A
#
# COMPACT_ATOMS: atom_id res chain seq x y z
N MET A 1 20.80 -22.44 -61.97
CA MET A 1 20.40 -21.60 -63.10
C MET A 1 20.14 -20.22 -62.55
N SER A 2 21.15 -19.42 -62.58
CA SER A 2 21.33 -18.18 -63.35
C SER A 2 20.67 -16.95 -62.65
N ALA A 3 21.53 -16.15 -62.12
CA ALA A 3 21.34 -14.69 -61.88
C ALA A 3 21.34 -13.98 -63.27
N PRO A 4 21.01 -12.69 -63.41
CA PRO A 4 22.04 -11.65 -63.27
C PRO A 4 21.55 -10.31 -62.68
N THR A 5 22.39 -9.67 -61.95
CA THR A 5 23.13 -8.37 -61.97
C THR A 5 22.65 -7.24 -62.88
N ALA A 6 22.59 -6.01 -62.37
CA ALA A 6 23.02 -4.70 -62.94
C ALA A 6 22.73 -3.60 -61.89
N SER A 7 23.65 -2.88 -61.35
CA SER A 7 24.64 -1.83 -61.74
C SER A 7 24.09 -0.40 -61.51
N GLU A 8 24.83 0.33 -60.64
CA GLU A 8 24.80 1.79 -60.39
C GLU A 8 25.02 2.65 -61.67
N PRO A 9 24.74 3.96 -61.62
CA PRO A 9 25.88 4.86 -61.74
C PRO A 9 25.88 6.08 -60.80
N ARG A 10 27.09 6.40 -60.41
CA ARG A 10 27.54 7.62 -59.74
C ARG A 10 27.33 8.86 -60.59
N ARG A 11 27.00 10.03 -59.98
CA ARG A 11 27.19 11.35 -60.57
C ARG A 11 28.07 12.29 -59.70
N ARG A 12 29.01 12.88 -60.47
CA ARG A 12 30.16 13.68 -60.03
C ARG A 12 29.75 15.10 -59.63
N TRP A 13 30.59 15.64 -58.76
CA TRP A 13 30.75 17.06 -58.36
C TRP A 13 31.11 17.98 -59.53
N ARG A 14 30.61 19.22 -59.53
CA ARG A 14 31.25 20.38 -60.17
C ARG A 14 31.11 21.59 -59.25
N ARG A 15 32.25 22.22 -58.95
CA ARG A 15 32.38 23.57 -58.42
C ARG A 15 32.27 24.58 -59.60
N PRO A 16 31.82 25.83 -59.31
CA PRO A 16 32.28 26.99 -60.09
C PRO A 16 32.97 28.04 -59.21
N SER A 17 33.75 28.79 -59.95
CA SER A 17 34.85 29.67 -59.72
C SER A 17 34.51 31.04 -59.11
N ARG A 18 35.57 31.66 -58.64
CA ARG A 18 35.72 33.01 -58.10
C ARG A 18 35.33 34.13 -59.10
N GLY A 19 34.68 35.17 -58.56
CA GLY A 19 34.58 36.47 -59.19
C GLY A 19 34.70 37.58 -58.10
N ALA A 20 35.68 38.43 -58.29
CA ALA A 20 35.98 39.60 -57.45
C ALA A 20 35.19 40.81 -57.89
N ALA A 21 34.73 41.67 -56.97
CA ALA A 21 34.50 43.10 -57.22
C ALA A 21 34.29 43.83 -55.85
N ILE A 22 35.28 44.62 -55.55
CA ILE A 22 35.35 46.07 -55.23
C ILE A 22 34.51 46.62 -54.07
N ALA A 23 35.22 47.25 -53.17
CA ALA A 23 34.92 47.91 -51.93
C ALA A 23 33.97 49.11 -52.05
N ALA A 24 33.15 49.30 -51.02
CA ALA A 24 32.68 50.62 -50.58
C ALA A 24 32.78 50.69 -49.06
N VAL A 25 33.63 51.59 -48.57
CA VAL A 25 33.83 51.85 -47.16
C VAL A 25 32.68 52.78 -46.67
N ALA A 26 31.84 52.28 -45.80
CA ALA A 26 30.94 53.09 -45.00
C ALA A 26 31.34 52.92 -43.55
N VAL A 27 31.86 53.96 -42.96
CA VAL A 27 32.16 54.05 -41.51
C VAL A 27 30.83 54.17 -40.78
N VAL A 28 30.44 53.11 -40.07
CA VAL A 28 29.36 53.16 -39.09
C VAL A 28 29.96 52.82 -37.73
N LEU A 29 29.93 53.81 -36.84
CA LEU A 29 30.28 53.66 -35.43
C LEU A 29 29.40 52.61 -34.77
N PRO A 30 29.97 51.62 -34.03
CA PRO A 30 29.15 50.70 -33.28
C PRO A 30 28.62 51.38 -32.02
N LEU A 31 27.29 51.52 -31.94
CA LEU A 31 26.58 51.76 -30.69
C LEU A 31 26.72 50.49 -29.88
N VAL A 32 27.60 50.49 -28.86
CA VAL A 32 27.71 49.39 -27.89
C VAL A 32 26.49 49.47 -26.99
N ALA A 33 25.42 48.76 -27.36
CA ALA A 33 24.34 48.45 -26.45
C ALA A 33 24.88 47.43 -25.45
N LEU A 34 25.19 47.85 -24.22
CA LEU A 34 25.43 46.94 -23.08
C LEU A 34 24.13 46.18 -22.79
N LEU A 35 23.96 45.03 -23.41
CA LEU A 35 22.99 44.03 -22.92
C LEU A 35 23.55 43.46 -21.61
N THR A 36 23.11 43.98 -20.47
CA THR A 36 23.25 43.29 -19.20
C THR A 36 22.39 42.04 -19.26
N VAL A 37 22.99 40.92 -19.64
CA VAL A 37 22.44 39.62 -19.40
C VAL A 37 22.45 39.41 -17.88
N ARG A 38 21.34 39.70 -17.22
CA ARG A 38 21.09 39.20 -15.87
C ARG A 38 20.99 37.68 -16.01
N THR A 39 22.10 36.99 -15.76
CA THR A 39 22.05 35.58 -15.40
C THR A 39 21.20 35.50 -14.14
N VAL A 40 19.96 35.06 -14.28
CA VAL A 40 19.17 34.54 -13.15
C VAL A 40 19.92 33.30 -12.73
N VAL A 41 20.83 33.44 -11.76
CA VAL A 41 21.34 32.28 -11.03
C VAL A 41 20.13 31.70 -10.31
N GLY A 42 19.57 30.64 -10.85
CA GLY A 42 18.51 29.89 -10.21
C GLY A 42 19.08 29.42 -8.89
N ASN A 43 18.50 29.85 -7.76
CA ASN A 43 18.77 29.32 -6.45
C ASN A 43 18.20 27.92 -6.40
N GLU A 44 18.91 26.95 -6.94
CA GLU A 44 18.59 25.55 -6.66
C GLU A 44 18.80 25.34 -5.15
N PRO A 45 17.86 24.69 -4.46
CA PRO A 45 18.00 24.45 -3.03
C PRO A 45 19.26 23.59 -2.78
N GLU A 46 20.12 24.04 -1.88
CA GLU A 46 21.31 23.29 -1.50
C GLU A 46 20.89 21.99 -0.81
N VAL A 47 21.21 20.85 -1.43
CA VAL A 47 20.97 19.52 -0.86
C VAL A 47 22.16 19.14 0.02
N ARG A 48 21.91 18.92 1.30
CA ARG A 48 22.90 18.43 2.27
C ARG A 48 22.64 16.99 2.62
N ARG A 49 23.70 16.19 2.70
CA ARG A 49 23.66 14.77 3.11
C ARG A 49 24.37 14.62 4.44
N SER A 50 23.69 13.96 5.38
CA SER A 50 24.21 13.60 6.69
C SER A 50 24.10 12.10 6.86
N SER A 51 25.11 11.47 7.46
CA SER A 51 25.14 10.02 7.72
C SER A 51 25.33 9.76 9.20
N PHE A 52 24.48 8.91 9.77
CA PHE A 52 24.44 8.55 11.17
C PHE A 52 24.69 7.05 11.30
N ALA A 53 25.74 6.66 12.03
CA ALA A 53 25.99 5.27 12.36
C ALA A 53 24.98 4.77 13.42
N SER A 54 24.73 3.45 13.46
CA SER A 54 23.94 2.85 14.54
C SER A 54 24.69 3.04 15.87
N LEU A 55 23.95 3.48 16.89
CA LEU A 55 24.48 3.60 18.27
C LEU A 55 24.47 2.26 19.00
N THR A 56 23.52 1.42 18.67
CA THR A 56 23.31 0.10 19.21
C THR A 56 22.50 -0.69 18.21
N ASP A 57 22.93 -1.90 17.97
CA ASP A 57 22.16 -2.88 17.20
C ASP A 57 22.26 -4.26 17.84
N TRP A 58 21.18 -5.02 17.72
CA TRP A 58 21.07 -6.38 18.25
C TRP A 58 19.98 -7.14 17.50
N TYR A 59 20.02 -8.46 17.61
CA TYR A 59 18.90 -9.27 17.15
C TYR A 59 18.36 -10.18 18.26
N VAL A 60 17.15 -10.61 18.07
CA VAL A 60 16.42 -11.50 18.96
C VAL A 60 15.87 -12.68 18.19
N SER A 61 15.76 -13.84 18.84
CA SER A 61 15.28 -15.07 18.24
C SER A 61 14.15 -15.68 19.09
N ALA A 62 13.09 -16.15 18.45
CA ALA A 62 12.01 -16.86 19.10
C ALA A 62 12.46 -18.19 19.71
N GLU A 63 13.49 -18.83 19.15
CA GLU A 63 14.07 -20.09 19.63
C GLU A 63 14.92 -19.87 20.91
N ALA A 64 15.32 -18.63 21.18
CA ALA A 64 16.03 -18.26 22.39
C ALA A 64 15.35 -17.05 23.08
N PRO A 65 14.10 -17.19 23.54
CA PRO A 65 13.24 -16.05 23.90
C PRO A 65 13.72 -15.25 25.11
N GLY A 66 14.68 -15.74 25.86
CA GLY A 66 15.31 -15.06 26.99
C GLY A 66 16.67 -14.41 26.68
N ARG A 67 17.12 -14.41 25.41
CA ARG A 67 18.43 -13.89 25.01
C ARG A 67 18.32 -12.82 23.95
N SER A 68 19.22 -11.84 24.01
CA SER A 68 19.56 -10.95 22.91
C SER A 68 20.95 -11.30 22.39
N PHE A 69 21.19 -10.99 21.14
CA PHE A 69 22.47 -11.27 20.48
C PHE A 69 23.02 -9.97 19.91
N ASN A 70 24.26 -9.70 20.22
CA ASN A 70 25.03 -8.56 19.70
C ASN A 70 26.33 -9.13 19.10
N ASP A 71 26.20 -9.71 17.93
CA ASP A 71 27.31 -10.36 17.23
C ASP A 71 27.79 -9.45 16.08
N ARG A 72 28.94 -9.81 15.49
CA ARG A 72 29.42 -9.18 14.26
C ARG A 72 28.40 -9.15 13.12
N TRP A 73 27.43 -10.06 13.13
CA TRP A 73 26.40 -10.20 12.11
C TRP A 73 25.00 -10.10 12.70
N LEU A 74 24.27 -9.11 12.24
CA LEU A 74 22.83 -9.01 12.46
C LEU A 74 22.08 -10.01 11.58
N GLN A 75 20.91 -10.46 12.03
CA GLN A 75 20.15 -11.48 11.33
C GLN A 75 18.67 -11.14 11.25
N THR A 76 18.05 -11.55 10.13
CA THR A 76 16.60 -11.60 9.98
C THR A 76 16.19 -12.96 9.44
N SER A 77 15.10 -13.54 9.95
CA SER A 77 14.53 -14.78 9.43
C SER A 77 13.05 -14.86 9.79
N ASN A 78 12.25 -15.39 8.88
CA ASN A 78 10.84 -15.67 9.11
C ASN A 78 10.47 -17.05 8.54
N SER A 79 11.28 -18.06 8.82
CA SER A 79 10.99 -19.45 8.46
C SER A 79 10.15 -20.11 9.55
N ALA A 80 9.46 -21.22 9.23
CA ALA A 80 8.60 -21.94 10.16
C ALA A 80 9.32 -22.43 11.46
N ARG A 81 10.66 -22.49 11.45
CA ARG A 81 11.49 -22.96 12.57
C ARG A 81 12.50 -21.93 13.06
N HIS A 82 12.51 -20.75 12.47
CA HIS A 82 13.54 -19.75 12.82
C HIS A 82 12.99 -18.33 12.59
N HIS A 83 12.57 -17.70 13.68
CA HIS A 83 12.06 -16.33 13.68
C HIS A 83 13.08 -15.41 14.34
N VAL A 84 13.67 -14.50 13.56
CA VAL A 84 14.70 -13.57 14.01
C VAL A 84 14.38 -12.17 13.55
N ARG A 85 14.48 -11.21 14.46
CA ARG A 85 14.33 -9.76 14.21
C ARG A 85 15.56 -9.03 14.66
N THR A 86 16.00 -8.06 13.87
CA THR A 86 17.10 -7.15 14.24
C THR A 86 16.52 -5.79 14.62
N TYR A 87 17.11 -5.15 15.62
CA TYR A 87 16.80 -3.79 16.03
C TYR A 87 18.00 -2.88 15.82
N LEU A 88 17.76 -1.67 15.32
CA LEU A 88 18.76 -0.66 15.02
C LEU A 88 18.38 0.65 15.69
N ARG A 89 19.28 1.22 16.46
CA ARG A 89 19.08 2.53 17.08
C ARG A 89 20.01 3.55 16.48
N PHE A 90 19.45 4.68 16.12
CA PHE A 90 20.18 5.87 15.66
C PHE A 90 19.85 7.07 16.53
N ARG A 91 20.71 8.08 16.46
CA ARG A 91 20.44 9.42 16.95
C ARG A 91 20.72 10.42 15.83
N VAL A 92 19.70 11.11 15.42
CA VAL A 92 19.73 12.04 14.29
C VAL A 92 19.65 13.46 14.82
N ASP A 93 20.79 14.08 15.04
CA ASP A 93 20.92 15.45 15.55
C ASP A 93 21.58 16.38 14.53
N GLY A 94 21.47 17.68 14.72
CA GLY A 94 22.19 18.69 13.94
C GLY A 94 21.67 18.92 12.51
N LEU A 95 20.53 18.35 12.13
CA LEU A 95 19.95 18.57 10.80
C LEU A 95 19.42 20.00 10.66
N THR A 96 19.86 20.69 9.59
CA THR A 96 19.36 21.99 9.17
C THR A 96 18.51 21.84 7.90
N GLY A 97 17.40 22.59 7.80
CA GLY A 97 16.50 22.53 6.63
C GLY A 97 15.44 21.43 6.71
N GLY A 98 14.66 21.28 5.64
CA GLY A 98 13.62 20.25 5.48
C GLY A 98 14.22 18.92 5.05
N VAL A 99 13.80 17.82 5.67
CA VAL A 99 14.19 16.46 5.25
C VAL A 99 13.48 16.13 3.93
N THR A 100 14.25 15.68 2.93
CA THR A 100 13.74 15.35 1.59
C THR A 100 13.92 13.88 1.24
N ARG A 101 14.87 13.19 1.90
CA ARG A 101 15.09 11.76 1.73
C ARG A 101 15.73 11.16 2.98
N VAL A 102 15.30 9.97 3.35
CA VAL A 102 15.95 9.16 4.39
C VAL A 102 16.19 7.76 3.83
N THR A 103 17.41 7.26 3.97
CA THR A 103 17.82 5.95 3.44
C THR A 103 18.57 5.18 4.51
N LEU A 104 18.10 3.97 4.81
CA LEU A 104 18.87 3.02 5.63
C LEU A 104 19.82 2.24 4.72
N ARG A 105 21.09 2.20 5.09
CA ARG A 105 22.11 1.40 4.40
C ARG A 105 22.65 0.30 5.28
N LEU A 106 22.74 -0.91 4.73
CA LEU A 106 23.24 -2.10 5.39
C LEU A 106 24.20 -2.83 4.46
N GLN A 107 25.25 -3.42 5.02
CA GLN A 107 26.16 -4.31 4.31
C GLN A 107 25.63 -5.74 4.40
N ALA A 108 25.04 -6.27 3.33
CA ALA A 108 24.57 -7.65 3.27
C ALA A 108 25.72 -8.63 3.04
N ALA A 109 25.74 -9.73 3.80
CA ALA A 109 26.75 -10.78 3.70
C ALA A 109 26.49 -11.77 2.55
N SER A 110 25.26 -11.87 2.10
CA SER A 110 24.82 -12.81 1.05
C SER A 110 23.61 -12.26 0.29
N ALA A 111 23.35 -12.85 -0.88
CA ALA A 111 22.07 -12.67 -1.58
C ALA A 111 20.90 -13.14 -0.71
N ASN A 112 19.76 -12.45 -0.85
CA ASN A 112 18.48 -12.79 -0.20
C ASN A 112 17.32 -12.33 -1.08
N ARG A 113 16.66 -13.25 -1.74
CA ARG A 113 15.59 -12.95 -2.72
C ARG A 113 14.38 -12.24 -2.11
N GLY A 114 14.10 -12.45 -0.83
CA GLY A 114 13.00 -11.75 -0.13
C GLY A 114 13.40 -10.37 0.39
N GLY A 115 14.69 -10.19 0.70
CA GLY A 115 15.16 -8.98 1.36
C GLY A 115 14.63 -8.81 2.79
N PHE A 116 14.48 -7.55 3.20
CA PHE A 116 13.95 -7.20 4.52
C PHE A 116 12.96 -6.01 4.46
N LEU A 117 12.08 -5.97 5.45
CA LEU A 117 11.25 -4.82 5.77
C LEU A 117 11.95 -3.97 6.84
N VAL A 118 11.83 -2.66 6.72
CA VAL A 118 12.21 -1.72 7.78
C VAL A 118 10.94 -1.26 8.47
N VAL A 119 10.86 -1.53 9.76
CA VAL A 119 9.68 -1.26 10.59
C VAL A 119 10.02 -0.20 11.61
N ALA A 120 9.16 0.79 11.75
CA ALA A 120 9.30 1.77 12.80
C ALA A 120 8.92 1.15 14.15
N VAL A 121 9.71 1.43 15.16
CA VAL A 121 9.43 1.05 16.53
C VAL A 121 9.11 2.32 17.34
N PRO A 122 8.05 2.35 18.17
CA PRO A 122 7.76 3.50 19.00
C PRO A 122 8.96 3.82 19.92
N PRO A 123 9.44 5.07 19.98
CA PRO A 123 10.65 5.43 20.73
C PRO A 123 10.55 5.17 22.24
N ASP A 124 9.35 5.26 22.79
CA ASP A 124 9.00 5.03 24.19
C ASP A 124 8.88 3.54 24.56
N ALA A 125 8.76 2.67 23.56
CA ALA A 125 8.69 1.22 23.78
C ALA A 125 10.04 0.59 24.13
N TRP A 126 11.13 1.36 24.15
CA TRP A 126 12.47 0.84 24.42
C TRP A 126 13.08 1.40 25.70
N THR A 127 13.48 0.51 26.60
CA THR A 127 14.02 0.83 27.94
C THR A 127 15.50 1.21 27.98
N GLY A 128 16.16 1.32 26.83
CA GLY A 128 17.57 1.71 26.73
C GLY A 128 18.56 0.55 26.69
N ARG A 129 18.13 -0.70 26.78
CA ARG A 129 18.96 -1.90 26.74
C ARG A 129 18.52 -2.84 25.62
N ALA A 130 19.46 -3.65 25.11
CA ALA A 130 19.12 -4.77 24.24
C ALA A 130 18.16 -5.71 24.97
N THR A 131 17.00 -5.98 24.35
CA THR A 131 15.93 -6.81 24.93
C THR A 131 15.99 -8.21 24.32
N ALA A 132 15.45 -9.20 25.02
CA ALA A 132 15.25 -10.53 24.50
C ALA A 132 13.94 -10.60 23.68
N TRP A 133 13.69 -11.70 22.99
CA TRP A 133 12.47 -11.88 22.17
C TRP A 133 11.17 -11.64 22.93
N ARG A 134 11.07 -12.16 24.17
CA ARG A 134 9.87 -12.02 25.00
C ARG A 134 9.56 -10.57 25.40
N ASP A 135 10.58 -9.74 25.48
CA ASP A 135 10.52 -8.34 25.94
C ASP A 135 10.86 -7.38 24.79
N ALA A 136 10.90 -7.90 23.55
CA ALA A 136 11.26 -7.11 22.38
C ALA A 136 10.22 -6.01 22.14
N PRO A 137 10.66 -4.81 21.75
CA PRO A 137 9.74 -3.73 21.43
C PRO A 137 8.72 -4.15 20.38
N PRO A 138 7.46 -3.70 20.48
CA PRO A 138 6.43 -4.00 19.49
C PRO A 138 6.81 -3.42 18.12
N LEU A 139 6.41 -4.11 17.09
CA LEU A 139 6.56 -3.62 15.72
C LEU A 139 5.41 -2.67 15.41
N GLY A 140 5.72 -1.53 14.81
CA GLY A 140 4.73 -0.61 14.26
C GLY A 140 4.64 -0.73 12.74
N GLN A 141 4.50 0.39 12.05
CA GLN A 141 4.30 0.44 10.62
C GLN A 141 5.59 0.14 9.83
N VAL A 142 5.44 -0.50 8.69
CA VAL A 142 6.52 -0.62 7.71
C VAL A 142 6.79 0.76 7.10
N VAL A 143 8.04 1.19 7.21
CA VAL A 143 8.49 2.50 6.68
C VAL A 143 9.42 2.36 5.48
N GLY A 144 9.83 1.15 5.14
CA GLY A 144 10.70 0.89 4.00
C GLY A 144 11.02 -0.60 3.83
N GLY A 145 11.85 -0.92 2.86
CA GLY A 145 12.34 -2.27 2.61
C GLY A 145 13.36 -2.30 1.49
N SER A 146 14.20 -3.32 1.48
CA SER A 146 15.26 -3.47 0.48
C SER A 146 14.74 -3.99 -0.87
N GLY A 147 13.63 -4.73 -0.88
CA GLY A 147 13.34 -5.64 -1.98
C GLY A 147 14.38 -6.77 -2.07
N PRO A 148 14.40 -7.53 -3.19
CA PRO A 148 15.37 -8.58 -3.41
C PRO A 148 16.82 -8.08 -3.31
N ILE A 149 17.68 -8.88 -2.71
CA ILE A 149 19.13 -8.64 -2.62
C ILE A 149 19.84 -9.68 -3.48
N ASP A 150 20.35 -9.27 -4.62
CA ASP A 150 20.90 -10.20 -5.61
C ASP A 150 22.35 -10.61 -5.30
N HIS A 151 23.10 -9.76 -4.60
CA HIS A 151 24.53 -10.00 -4.31
C HIS A 151 24.91 -9.51 -2.91
N PRO A 152 26.01 -10.03 -2.31
CA PRO A 152 26.61 -9.41 -1.13
C PRO A 152 27.03 -7.97 -1.43
N GLY A 153 26.93 -7.09 -0.44
CA GLY A 153 27.36 -5.70 -0.60
C GLY A 153 26.40 -4.71 0.09
N TRP A 154 26.59 -3.44 -0.22
CA TRP A 154 25.73 -2.38 0.31
C TRP A 154 24.31 -2.44 -0.30
N VAL A 155 23.34 -2.47 0.59
CA VAL A 155 21.91 -2.44 0.27
C VAL A 155 21.30 -1.17 0.85
N ALA A 156 20.45 -0.53 0.10
CA ALA A 156 19.73 0.69 0.49
C ALA A 156 18.22 0.44 0.57
N ALA A 157 17.60 0.97 1.61
CA ALA A 157 16.14 1.02 1.77
C ALA A 157 15.72 2.46 2.00
N ASP A 158 14.98 3.04 1.05
CA ASP A 158 14.40 4.36 1.23
C ASP A 158 13.22 4.28 2.21
N LEU A 159 13.22 5.20 3.19
CA LEU A 159 12.24 5.24 4.26
C LEU A 159 11.17 6.30 3.99
N ASP A 160 9.98 6.05 4.50
CA ASP A 160 8.83 6.95 4.39
C ASP A 160 9.10 8.27 5.13
N LEU A 161 8.92 9.40 4.44
CA LEU A 161 9.12 10.74 4.97
C LEU A 161 7.94 11.27 5.82
N ALA A 162 6.82 10.56 5.85
CA ALA A 162 5.68 10.92 6.71
C ALA A 162 6.03 10.88 8.21
N ARG A 163 7.15 10.24 8.56
CA ARG A 163 7.66 10.16 9.93
C ARG A 163 8.76 11.18 10.19
N THR A 164 8.90 11.54 11.46
CA THR A 164 9.99 12.39 11.93
C THR A 164 11.26 11.55 12.15
N TYR A 165 12.33 11.87 11.43
CA TYR A 165 13.66 11.29 11.63
C TYR A 165 14.58 12.35 12.26
N ARG A 166 14.28 12.72 13.52
CA ARG A 166 15.09 13.63 14.34
C ARG A 166 15.11 13.12 15.77
N GLY A 167 16.23 13.29 16.46
CA GLY A 167 16.42 12.73 17.80
C GLY A 167 16.64 11.21 17.78
N PRO A 168 16.14 10.47 18.78
CA PRO A 168 16.25 9.01 18.82
C PRO A 168 15.35 8.37 17.77
N VAL A 169 15.93 7.50 16.94
CA VAL A 169 15.23 6.71 15.92
C VAL A 169 15.48 5.24 16.21
N LEU A 170 14.43 4.47 16.39
CA LEU A 170 14.46 3.02 16.57
C LEU A 170 13.77 2.33 15.40
N LEU A 171 14.48 1.45 14.71
CA LEU A 171 13.99 0.67 13.58
C LEU A 171 14.14 -0.82 13.88
N ALA A 172 13.24 -1.63 13.36
CA ALA A 172 13.41 -3.07 13.32
C ALA A 172 13.57 -3.53 11.86
N LEU A 173 14.39 -4.56 11.65
CA LEU A 173 14.49 -5.30 10.40
C LEU A 173 13.75 -6.62 10.56
N VAL A 174 12.86 -6.90 9.65
CA VAL A 174 12.08 -8.15 9.60
C VAL A 174 12.28 -8.79 8.23
N ALA A 175 12.50 -10.10 8.19
CA ALA A 175 12.61 -10.79 6.91
C ALA A 175 11.29 -10.72 6.14
N ALA A 176 11.34 -10.37 4.87
CA ALA A 176 10.18 -10.31 3.98
C ALA A 176 9.81 -11.69 3.40
N SER A 177 10.66 -12.70 3.61
CA SER A 177 10.46 -14.08 3.15
C SER A 177 10.99 -15.10 4.15
N THR A 178 10.90 -16.39 3.82
CA THR A 178 11.48 -17.48 4.63
C THR A 178 13.01 -17.51 4.63
N ALA A 179 13.66 -16.76 3.74
CA ALA A 179 15.11 -16.73 3.63
C ALA A 179 15.74 -15.95 4.80
N THR A 180 16.87 -16.46 5.30
CA THR A 180 17.64 -15.78 6.34
C THR A 180 18.54 -14.70 5.72
N GLY A 181 18.39 -13.46 6.19
CA GLY A 181 19.28 -12.34 5.88
C GLY A 181 20.39 -12.20 6.93
N ARG A 182 21.60 -11.83 6.51
CA ARG A 182 22.73 -11.51 7.38
C ARG A 182 23.36 -10.18 6.97
N TYR A 183 23.56 -9.29 7.94
CA TYR A 183 24.03 -7.92 7.71
C TYR A 183 25.13 -7.59 8.72
N ALA A 184 26.08 -6.77 8.31
CA ALA A 184 27.14 -6.32 9.22
C ALA A 184 26.55 -5.48 10.37
N SER A 185 26.99 -5.73 11.58
CA SER A 185 26.66 -4.97 12.80
C SER A 185 27.48 -3.67 12.88
N GLY A 186 27.06 -2.73 13.72
CA GLY A 186 27.81 -1.52 14.08
C GLY A 186 29.20 -1.79 14.62
N ASP A 187 29.39 -2.94 15.24
CA ASP A 187 30.72 -3.39 15.75
C ASP A 187 31.74 -3.67 14.62
N THR A 188 31.32 -3.72 13.37
CA THR A 188 32.20 -3.89 12.20
C THR A 188 32.75 -2.56 11.66
N GLY A 189 32.52 -1.45 12.34
CA GLY A 189 33.05 -0.12 11.98
C GLY A 189 32.44 0.43 10.70
N ASP A 190 33.23 0.63 9.65
CA ASP A 190 32.76 1.30 8.41
C ASP A 190 31.73 0.52 7.63
N THR A 191 31.54 -0.76 7.89
CA THR A 191 30.52 -1.60 7.24
C THR A 191 29.22 -1.71 8.02
N GLY A 192 29.13 -1.12 9.21
CA GLY A 192 27.94 -1.13 10.05
C GLY A 192 26.75 -0.35 9.48
N PRO A 193 25.55 -0.50 10.07
CA PRO A 193 24.34 0.16 9.64
C PRO A 193 24.47 1.69 9.65
N ARG A 194 23.98 2.35 8.60
CA ARG A 194 23.98 3.81 8.46
C ARG A 194 22.60 4.34 8.08
N LEU A 195 22.19 5.41 8.73
CA LEU A 195 21.00 6.18 8.35
C LEU A 195 21.47 7.46 7.64
N GLU A 196 21.22 7.54 6.33
CA GLU A 196 21.53 8.70 5.51
C GLU A 196 20.31 9.61 5.40
N VAL A 197 20.50 10.91 5.65
CA VAL A 197 19.41 11.90 5.61
C VAL A 197 19.81 13.03 4.67
N GLU A 198 18.99 13.28 3.66
CA GLU A 198 19.11 14.43 2.78
C GLU A 198 18.19 15.55 3.28
N THR A 199 18.73 16.75 3.34
CA THR A 199 17.96 17.96 3.69
C THR A 199 18.18 19.03 2.63
N THR A 200 17.17 19.87 2.44
CA THR A 200 17.28 21.08 1.61
C THR A 200 17.29 22.32 2.48
N VAL A 201 18.27 23.21 2.24
CA VAL A 201 18.36 24.53 2.84
C VAL A 201 17.94 25.55 1.78
N GLY A 202 16.73 26.12 1.92
CA GLY A 202 16.19 27.12 1.03
C GLY A 202 14.93 27.74 1.62
N ARG A 203 14.61 28.99 1.24
CA ARG A 203 13.37 29.66 1.65
C ARG A 203 12.17 28.98 0.97
N GLY A 204 11.47 28.13 1.72
CA GLY A 204 10.26 27.44 1.30
C GLY A 204 10.47 25.93 1.25
N GLY A 205 10.33 25.24 2.39
CA GLY A 205 10.07 23.79 2.40
C GLY A 205 8.79 23.50 1.60
N PRO A 206 8.66 22.30 1.01
CA PRO A 206 7.37 21.89 0.48
C PRO A 206 6.35 22.06 1.60
N ALA A 207 5.32 22.85 1.36
CA ALA A 207 4.16 22.88 2.22
C ALA A 207 3.75 21.41 2.37
N ALA A 208 3.71 20.92 3.61
CA ALA A 208 3.03 19.67 3.88
C ALA A 208 1.71 19.77 3.12
N ALA A 209 1.43 18.77 2.28
CA ALA A 209 0.14 18.68 1.64
C ALA A 209 -0.85 18.66 2.81
N THR A 210 -1.41 19.82 3.12
CA THR A 210 -2.53 19.91 4.04
C THR A 210 -3.63 19.16 3.35
N GLY A 211 -3.84 17.91 3.82
CA GLY A 211 -5.03 17.18 3.48
C GLY A 211 -6.18 18.17 3.65
N ARG A 212 -6.96 18.37 2.59
CA ARG A 212 -8.23 19.08 2.71
C ARG A 212 -9.00 18.35 3.80
N THR A 213 -9.04 18.90 4.99
CA THR A 213 -10.10 18.57 5.92
C THR A 213 -11.36 19.09 5.22
N ALA A 214 -12.11 18.18 4.59
CA ALA A 214 -13.44 18.49 4.10
C ALA A 214 -14.20 19.09 5.28
N ALA A 215 -14.89 20.20 5.07
CA ALA A 215 -15.79 20.72 6.10
C ALA A 215 -16.70 19.58 6.51
N ALA A 216 -16.96 19.43 7.83
CA ALA A 216 -17.67 18.27 8.38
C ALA A 216 -19.01 17.94 7.69
N ASP A 217 -19.61 18.90 7.00
CA ASP A 217 -20.90 18.80 6.33
C ASP A 217 -20.82 18.56 4.80
N THR A 218 -19.61 18.42 4.23
CA THR A 218 -19.47 18.15 2.80
C THR A 218 -19.54 16.65 2.55
N PRO A 219 -20.36 16.15 1.60
CA PRO A 219 -20.36 14.74 1.22
C PRO A 219 -18.98 14.27 0.77
N VAL A 220 -18.56 13.09 1.24
CA VAL A 220 -17.28 12.47 0.87
C VAL A 220 -17.54 11.34 -0.11
N ARG A 221 -16.88 11.38 -1.26
CA ARG A 221 -16.97 10.31 -2.26
C ARG A 221 -15.92 9.26 -2.01
N VAL A 222 -16.38 8.03 -1.77
CA VAL A 222 -15.53 6.86 -1.58
C VAL A 222 -15.75 5.88 -2.73
N VAL A 223 -14.66 5.31 -3.22
CA VAL A 223 -14.70 4.21 -4.20
C VAL A 223 -14.14 2.95 -3.55
N ALA A 224 -14.83 1.82 -3.67
CA ALA A 224 -14.42 0.54 -3.10
C ALA A 224 -14.51 -0.58 -4.11
N ALA A 225 -13.50 -1.47 -4.13
CA ALA A 225 -13.52 -2.78 -4.76
C ALA A 225 -12.36 -3.63 -4.24
N GLY A 226 -12.55 -4.94 -4.17
CA GLY A 226 -11.53 -5.95 -3.92
C GLY A 226 -11.22 -6.77 -5.16
N ASP A 227 -10.33 -7.77 -5.02
CA ASP A 227 -10.08 -8.78 -6.05
C ASP A 227 -9.59 -8.13 -7.35
N ILE A 228 -8.41 -7.47 -7.26
CA ILE A 228 -8.07 -6.39 -8.18
C ILE A 228 -7.13 -6.84 -9.30
N ALA A 229 -5.84 -6.94 -9.03
CA ALA A 229 -4.84 -7.00 -10.08
C ALA A 229 -4.34 -8.42 -10.33
N CYS A 230 -4.44 -8.89 -11.55
CA CYS A 230 -3.96 -10.21 -11.95
C CYS A 230 -2.96 -10.15 -13.12
N ASP A 231 -2.24 -11.24 -13.30
CA ASP A 231 -1.37 -11.43 -14.47
C ASP A 231 -2.22 -11.81 -15.69
N PRO A 232 -2.29 -11.00 -16.75
CA PRO A 232 -3.07 -11.33 -17.93
C PRO A 232 -2.63 -12.62 -18.64
N ALA A 233 -1.38 -13.05 -18.43
CA ALA A 233 -0.87 -14.31 -18.99
C ALA A 233 -1.22 -15.55 -18.15
N SER A 234 -1.63 -15.35 -16.89
CA SER A 234 -2.07 -16.41 -15.96
C SER A 234 -3.24 -15.91 -15.13
N PRO A 235 -4.39 -15.63 -15.75
CA PRO A 235 -5.46 -14.86 -15.12
C PRO A 235 -6.35 -15.67 -14.18
N ALA A 236 -6.36 -17.00 -14.30
CA ALA A 236 -7.24 -17.87 -13.54
C ALA A 236 -6.45 -18.69 -12.53
N ASP A 237 -6.93 -18.77 -11.31
CA ASP A 237 -6.61 -19.85 -10.43
C ASP A 237 -7.50 -21.06 -10.82
N PRO A 238 -6.92 -22.18 -11.30
CA PRO A 238 -7.70 -23.35 -11.72
C PRO A 238 -8.54 -23.95 -10.58
N GLU A 239 -8.13 -23.77 -9.34
CA GLU A 239 -8.82 -24.28 -8.16
C GLU A 239 -10.11 -23.52 -7.86
N GLU A 240 -10.26 -22.29 -8.35
CA GLU A 240 -11.43 -21.45 -8.10
C GLU A 240 -12.58 -21.62 -9.10
N GLY A 241 -12.50 -22.58 -10.04
CA GLY A 241 -13.61 -22.98 -10.94
C GLY A 241 -13.86 -22.02 -12.12
N PRO A 242 -15.04 -22.17 -12.79
CA PRO A 242 -15.32 -21.44 -14.02
C PRO A 242 -15.41 -19.95 -13.82
N THR A 243 -14.77 -19.18 -14.71
CA THR A 243 -14.75 -17.73 -14.72
C THR A 243 -15.81 -17.14 -15.66
N VAL A 244 -16.20 -15.89 -15.42
CA VAL A 244 -17.12 -15.11 -16.25
C VAL A 244 -16.41 -13.83 -16.71
N GLY A 245 -16.58 -13.47 -17.97
CA GLY A 245 -16.04 -12.23 -18.53
C GLY A 245 -14.53 -12.26 -18.85
N PRO A 246 -13.94 -11.12 -19.21
CA PRO A 246 -12.55 -11.03 -19.57
C PRO A 246 -11.64 -11.21 -18.33
N PRO A 247 -10.50 -11.87 -18.50
CA PRO A 247 -9.50 -11.92 -17.43
C PRO A 247 -8.87 -10.54 -17.20
N CYS A 248 -8.60 -10.19 -15.96
CA CYS A 248 -7.78 -9.03 -15.59
C CYS A 248 -8.30 -7.67 -16.09
N ALA A 249 -9.38 -7.19 -15.50
CA ALA A 249 -9.99 -5.88 -15.80
C ALA A 249 -9.42 -4.71 -14.98
N GLN A 250 -8.34 -4.89 -14.21
CA GLN A 250 -7.80 -3.88 -13.28
C GLN A 250 -7.45 -2.53 -13.92
N ALA A 251 -7.07 -2.50 -15.19
CA ALA A 251 -6.82 -1.24 -15.89
C ALA A 251 -8.12 -0.46 -16.10
N ALA A 252 -9.17 -1.13 -16.58
CA ALA A 252 -10.47 -0.52 -16.84
C ALA A 252 -11.14 -0.03 -15.54
N THR A 253 -11.06 -0.81 -14.45
CA THR A 253 -11.63 -0.43 -13.16
C THR A 253 -10.84 0.71 -12.50
N SER A 254 -9.51 0.76 -12.65
CA SER A 254 -8.71 1.88 -12.13
C SER A 254 -8.95 3.18 -12.93
N ASP A 255 -9.12 3.09 -14.27
CA ASP A 255 -9.47 4.25 -15.10
C ASP A 255 -10.85 4.79 -14.72
N LEU A 256 -11.81 3.90 -14.50
CA LEU A 256 -13.11 4.25 -13.99
C LEU A 256 -13.00 4.94 -12.61
N ALA A 257 -12.31 4.33 -11.64
CA ALA A 257 -12.13 4.89 -10.31
C ALA A 257 -11.52 6.30 -10.34
N LEU A 258 -10.48 6.52 -11.14
CA LEU A 258 -9.88 7.84 -11.35
C LEU A 258 -10.87 8.85 -11.95
N SER A 259 -11.68 8.44 -12.93
CA SER A 259 -12.66 9.31 -13.59
C SER A 259 -13.74 9.81 -12.63
N LEU A 260 -14.03 9.04 -11.57
CA LEU A 260 -15.00 9.34 -10.54
C LEU A 260 -14.50 10.39 -9.53
N ARG A 261 -13.20 10.70 -9.53
CA ARG A 261 -12.56 11.67 -8.63
C ARG A 261 -12.92 11.44 -7.15
N PRO A 262 -12.62 10.27 -6.59
CA PRO A 262 -12.93 9.98 -5.20
C PRO A 262 -12.04 10.80 -4.24
N ASP A 263 -12.57 11.07 -3.05
CA ASP A 263 -11.81 11.63 -1.93
C ASP A 263 -11.02 10.54 -1.21
N ALA A 264 -11.53 9.30 -1.22
CA ALA A 264 -10.84 8.13 -0.68
C ALA A 264 -11.16 6.87 -1.49
N VAL A 265 -10.24 5.91 -1.46
CA VAL A 265 -10.38 4.60 -2.11
C VAL A 265 -10.16 3.51 -1.07
N LEU A 266 -11.03 2.50 -1.06
CA LEU A 266 -10.95 1.34 -0.17
C LEU A 266 -10.68 0.07 -1.00
N PRO A 267 -9.42 -0.33 -1.20
CA PRO A 267 -9.10 -1.64 -1.74
C PRO A 267 -9.46 -2.72 -0.71
N LEU A 268 -10.39 -3.63 -1.07
CA LEU A 268 -11.04 -4.57 -0.15
C LEU A 268 -10.31 -5.93 -0.04
N GLY A 269 -9.00 -5.95 -0.21
CA GLY A 269 -8.18 -7.17 -0.15
C GLY A 269 -8.04 -7.85 -1.49
N ASP A 270 -7.18 -8.87 -1.53
CA ASP A 270 -6.73 -9.53 -2.74
C ASP A 270 -6.34 -8.52 -3.82
N ASN A 271 -5.47 -7.61 -3.38
CA ASN A 271 -5.06 -6.48 -4.21
C ASN A 271 -4.25 -6.94 -5.43
N VAL A 272 -3.54 -8.08 -5.30
CA VAL A 272 -2.77 -8.66 -6.41
C VAL A 272 -2.72 -10.19 -6.36
N TYR A 273 -2.99 -10.83 -7.50
CA TYR A 273 -2.99 -12.27 -7.71
C TYR A 273 -1.70 -12.76 -8.37
N SER A 274 -1.38 -14.08 -8.21
CA SER A 274 -2.02 -15.11 -7.38
C SER A 274 -1.50 -15.12 -5.94
N ASN A 275 -0.54 -14.26 -5.60
CA ASN A 275 -0.01 -14.06 -4.25
C ASN A 275 0.46 -12.60 -4.09
N GLY A 276 0.47 -12.10 -2.85
CA GLY A 276 0.80 -10.72 -2.50
C GLY A 276 2.29 -10.41 -2.47
N THR A 277 3.10 -10.86 -3.44
CA THR A 277 4.52 -10.49 -3.47
C THR A 277 4.73 -9.03 -3.89
N LEU A 278 5.77 -8.39 -3.36
CA LEU A 278 6.13 -7.02 -3.73
C LEU A 278 6.42 -6.89 -5.25
N THR A 279 7.00 -7.92 -5.85
CA THR A 279 7.25 -7.98 -7.30
C THR A 279 5.96 -7.88 -8.10
N ARG A 280 4.91 -8.61 -7.69
CA ARG A 280 3.60 -8.57 -8.35
C ARG A 280 2.89 -7.24 -8.11
N TYR A 281 2.93 -6.70 -6.90
CA TYR A 281 2.43 -5.34 -6.61
C TYR A 281 3.02 -4.30 -7.56
N ARG A 282 4.36 -4.30 -7.72
CA ARG A 282 5.05 -3.36 -8.62
C ARG A 282 4.70 -3.57 -10.09
N ARG A 283 4.48 -4.83 -10.49
CA ARG A 283 4.22 -5.18 -11.88
C ARG A 283 2.77 -4.96 -12.32
N TRP A 284 1.80 -5.34 -11.49
CA TRP A 284 0.40 -5.42 -11.88
C TRP A 284 -0.50 -4.38 -11.22
N TYR A 285 -0.33 -4.16 -9.91
CA TYR A 285 -1.13 -3.20 -9.15
C TYR A 285 -0.66 -1.76 -9.36
N GLN A 286 0.63 -1.49 -9.22
CA GLN A 286 1.22 -0.15 -9.29
C GLN A 286 0.94 0.55 -10.62
N ALA A 287 0.98 -0.18 -11.74
CA ALA A 287 0.72 0.36 -13.07
C ALA A 287 -0.76 0.77 -13.29
N THR A 288 -1.67 0.28 -12.47
CA THR A 288 -3.12 0.49 -12.57
C THR A 288 -3.67 1.20 -11.34
N TRP A 289 -4.09 0.47 -10.32
CA TRP A 289 -4.64 1.02 -9.08
C TRP A 289 -3.62 1.81 -8.24
N GLY A 290 -2.33 1.60 -8.40
CA GLY A 290 -1.28 2.39 -7.74
C GLY A 290 -1.35 3.90 -8.01
N ARG A 291 -2.03 4.32 -9.08
CA ARG A 291 -2.34 5.73 -9.35
C ARG A 291 -3.26 6.37 -8.30
N LEU A 292 -4.00 5.54 -7.56
CA LEU A 292 -4.92 5.93 -6.50
C LEU A 292 -4.29 5.83 -5.10
N ASP A 293 -3.05 5.32 -4.99
CA ASP A 293 -2.34 5.10 -3.72
C ASP A 293 -2.38 6.30 -2.75
N PRO A 294 -2.24 7.58 -3.20
CA PRO A 294 -2.24 8.70 -2.27
C PRO A 294 -3.52 8.86 -1.42
N ILE A 295 -4.63 8.32 -1.91
CA ILE A 295 -5.95 8.39 -1.26
C ILE A 295 -6.50 6.99 -0.89
N SER A 296 -5.65 5.96 -0.98
CA SER A 296 -6.06 4.57 -0.71
C SER A 296 -5.87 4.18 0.76
N HIS A 297 -6.86 3.46 1.27
CA HIS A 297 -6.89 2.85 2.60
C HIS A 297 -7.08 1.33 2.46
N PRO A 298 -6.04 0.59 2.05
CA PRO A 298 -6.16 -0.82 1.69
C PRO A 298 -6.32 -1.72 2.91
N ILE A 299 -6.88 -2.91 2.70
CA ILE A 299 -6.80 -4.05 3.59
C ILE A 299 -6.17 -5.25 2.87
N PRO A 300 -5.60 -6.24 3.58
CA PRO A 300 -5.15 -7.47 2.95
C PRO A 300 -6.29 -8.46 2.79
N GLY A 301 -6.20 -9.31 1.76
CA GLY A 301 -7.02 -10.52 1.59
C GLY A 301 -6.20 -11.79 1.80
N ASN A 302 -6.77 -12.95 1.48
CA ASN A 302 -6.11 -14.24 1.67
C ASN A 302 -4.92 -14.44 0.71
N HIS A 303 -4.97 -13.89 -0.50
CA HIS A 303 -3.88 -13.98 -1.46
C HIS A 303 -2.63 -13.20 -1.01
N GLU A 304 -2.76 -12.17 -0.20
CA GLU A 304 -1.62 -11.50 0.42
C GLU A 304 -0.86 -12.39 1.40
N TYR A 305 -1.53 -13.35 2.02
CA TYR A 305 -0.95 -14.29 3.01
C TYR A 305 -0.48 -15.62 2.42
N ILE A 306 -0.65 -15.83 1.12
CA ILE A 306 -0.08 -17.03 0.46
C ILE A 306 1.45 -16.97 0.56
N THR A 307 2.01 -17.91 1.31
CA THR A 307 3.47 -18.01 1.50
C THR A 307 4.17 -18.38 0.21
N SER A 308 5.22 -17.67 -0.13
CA SER A 308 6.08 -17.90 -1.28
C SER A 308 7.56 -17.68 -0.92
N ALA A 309 8.46 -17.95 -1.85
CA ALA A 309 9.89 -17.65 -1.67
C ALA A 309 10.18 -16.14 -1.52
N GLU A 310 9.25 -15.28 -1.94
CA GLU A 310 9.41 -13.81 -1.93
C GLU A 310 8.54 -13.11 -0.87
N SER A 311 7.56 -13.79 -0.28
CA SER A 311 6.64 -13.18 0.69
C SER A 311 6.12 -14.21 1.69
N VAL A 312 6.07 -13.82 2.97
CA VAL A 312 5.39 -14.51 4.07
C VAL A 312 4.64 -13.47 4.90
N ASP A 313 3.55 -13.87 5.56
CA ASP A 313 2.79 -13.02 6.48
C ASP A 313 2.41 -11.68 5.86
N ALA A 314 1.96 -11.68 4.60
CA ALA A 314 1.61 -10.50 3.80
C ALA A 314 2.75 -9.47 3.67
N ALA A 315 4.02 -9.90 3.74
CA ALA A 315 5.17 -8.99 3.70
C ALA A 315 5.18 -8.08 2.45
N GLY A 316 4.77 -8.59 1.29
CA GLY A 316 4.67 -7.80 0.07
C GLY A 316 3.63 -6.69 0.15
N TYR A 317 2.46 -6.95 0.76
CA TYR A 317 1.42 -5.96 1.04
C TYR A 317 1.95 -4.86 1.97
N PHE A 318 2.54 -5.22 3.09
CA PHE A 318 3.11 -4.25 4.03
C PHE A 318 4.28 -3.46 3.42
N ALA A 319 5.10 -4.09 2.59
CA ALA A 319 6.19 -3.43 1.87
C ALA A 319 5.69 -2.41 0.83
N TYR A 320 4.60 -2.73 0.14
CA TYR A 320 4.02 -1.88 -0.90
C TYR A 320 3.27 -0.69 -0.28
N PHE A 321 2.30 -0.95 0.59
CA PHE A 321 1.44 0.10 1.15
C PHE A 321 2.06 0.85 2.32
N ARG A 322 3.09 0.29 2.97
CA ARG A 322 3.84 0.92 4.07
C ARG A 322 2.90 1.41 5.19
N THR A 323 2.99 2.68 5.53
CA THR A 323 2.18 3.30 6.61
C THR A 323 0.67 3.20 6.37
N ARG A 324 0.23 3.05 5.12
CA ARG A 324 -1.18 2.84 4.77
C ARG A 324 -1.68 1.43 5.07
N ALA A 325 -0.79 0.46 5.22
CA ALA A 325 -1.13 -0.93 5.54
C ALA A 325 -1.56 -1.15 7.00
N GLY A 326 -1.36 -0.19 7.88
CA GLY A 326 -1.42 -0.38 9.33
C GLY A 326 -0.12 -0.96 9.88
N ASP A 327 -0.14 -1.40 11.14
CA ASP A 327 1.03 -1.99 11.80
C ASP A 327 1.34 -3.39 11.26
N LEU A 328 2.62 -3.71 11.15
CA LEU A 328 3.06 -5.00 10.63
C LEU A 328 2.51 -6.17 11.45
N GLY A 329 1.91 -7.13 10.77
CA GLY A 329 1.33 -8.34 11.37
C GLY A 329 -0.08 -8.17 11.92
N THR A 330 -0.59 -6.95 12.04
CA THR A 330 -1.97 -6.68 12.47
C THR A 330 -2.83 -6.13 11.33
N GLY A 331 -2.44 -4.98 10.76
CA GLY A 331 -3.09 -4.37 9.60
C GLY A 331 -4.38 -3.62 9.91
N TRP A 332 -5.05 -3.90 11.04
CA TRP A 332 -6.28 -3.19 11.39
C TRP A 332 -6.01 -1.77 11.88
N ARG A 333 -6.92 -0.87 11.56
CA ARG A 333 -6.88 0.55 11.92
C ARG A 333 -8.23 1.22 11.68
N SER A 334 -8.41 2.42 12.20
CA SER A 334 -9.55 3.27 11.89
C SER A 334 -9.12 4.68 11.50
N PHE A 335 -10.01 5.41 10.86
CA PHE A 335 -9.82 6.80 10.47
C PHE A 335 -11.17 7.46 10.17
N ASP A 336 -11.20 8.79 10.18
CA ASP A 336 -12.41 9.55 9.96
C ASP A 336 -12.43 10.19 8.57
N LEU A 337 -13.59 10.17 7.92
CA LEU A 337 -13.89 10.91 6.71
C LEU A 337 -15.17 11.74 6.92
N GLY A 338 -15.03 13.04 7.13
CA GLY A 338 -16.15 13.90 7.52
C GLY A 338 -16.77 13.42 8.84
N ARG A 339 -18.07 13.10 8.82
CA ARG A 339 -18.79 12.58 9.99
C ARG A 339 -18.83 11.04 10.06
N TRP A 340 -18.14 10.37 9.16
CA TRP A 340 -18.07 8.92 9.13
C TRP A 340 -16.79 8.42 9.82
N HIS A 341 -16.95 7.36 10.61
CA HIS A 341 -15.86 6.60 11.18
C HIS A 341 -15.67 5.31 10.38
N LEU A 342 -14.50 5.16 9.77
CA LEU A 342 -14.17 4.02 8.91
C LEU A 342 -13.21 3.08 9.62
N ILE A 343 -13.54 1.79 9.61
CA ILE A 343 -12.81 0.73 10.34
C ILE A 343 -12.30 -0.31 9.34
N ALA A 344 -10.98 -0.33 9.13
CA ALA A 344 -10.29 -1.32 8.33
C ALA A 344 -9.90 -2.50 9.21
N LEU A 345 -10.44 -3.69 8.97
CA LEU A 345 -10.12 -4.93 9.70
C LEU A 345 -9.28 -5.87 8.83
N ASN A 346 -8.59 -6.78 9.48
CA ASN A 346 -7.83 -7.84 8.82
C ASN A 346 -8.60 -9.16 8.93
N GLY A 347 -9.18 -9.62 7.81
CA GLY A 347 -9.95 -10.86 7.75
C GLY A 347 -9.11 -12.12 7.89
N GLN A 348 -7.78 -12.03 7.76
CA GLN A 348 -6.88 -13.17 7.89
C GLN A 348 -6.66 -13.53 9.37
N CYS A 349 -7.69 -14.13 9.97
CA CYS A 349 -7.82 -14.36 11.41
C CYS A 349 -6.63 -15.08 12.06
N PRO A 350 -6.09 -16.20 11.53
CA PRO A 350 -4.95 -16.85 12.15
C PRO A 350 -3.67 -16.02 12.17
N PRO A 351 -3.22 -15.45 11.04
CA PRO A 351 -2.04 -14.58 11.01
C PRO A 351 -2.20 -13.30 11.84
N ALA A 352 -3.39 -12.69 11.83
CA ALA A 352 -3.70 -11.50 12.62
C ALA A 352 -4.05 -11.79 14.09
N GLY A 353 -3.86 -13.01 14.56
CA GLY A 353 -4.05 -13.39 15.97
C GLY A 353 -5.44 -13.89 16.35
N SER A 354 -6.39 -13.96 15.45
CA SER A 354 -7.76 -14.49 15.59
C SER A 354 -8.85 -13.42 15.42
N CYS A 355 -10.06 -13.86 14.98
CA CYS A 355 -11.26 -13.00 14.87
C CYS A 355 -12.35 -13.44 15.88
N ARG A 356 -12.01 -14.29 16.85
CA ARG A 356 -12.94 -14.78 17.86
C ARG A 356 -13.22 -13.72 18.93
N PRO A 357 -14.34 -13.84 19.67
CA PRO A 357 -14.58 -13.01 20.83
C PRO A 357 -13.38 -13.01 21.81
N GLY A 358 -12.95 -11.85 22.27
CA GLY A 358 -11.80 -11.68 23.14
C GLY A 358 -10.43 -11.76 22.45
N SER A 359 -10.37 -11.86 21.13
CA SER A 359 -9.11 -11.75 20.39
C SER A 359 -8.54 -10.32 20.43
N PRO A 360 -7.24 -10.11 20.15
CA PRO A 360 -6.66 -8.77 20.14
C PRO A 360 -7.39 -7.80 19.22
N GLN A 361 -7.74 -8.23 18.00
CA GLN A 361 -8.43 -7.40 17.01
C GLN A 361 -9.87 -7.09 17.46
N GLU A 362 -10.60 -8.07 17.97
CA GLU A 362 -11.98 -7.86 18.44
C GLU A 362 -12.00 -6.92 19.67
N ARG A 363 -11.08 -7.08 20.63
CA ARG A 363 -10.99 -6.14 21.76
C ARG A 363 -10.66 -4.73 21.30
N TRP A 364 -9.78 -4.60 20.31
CA TRP A 364 -9.46 -3.32 19.68
C TRP A 364 -10.69 -2.72 19.01
N LEU A 365 -11.43 -3.51 18.22
CA LEU A 365 -12.65 -3.08 17.54
C LEU A 365 -13.69 -2.53 18.55
N ARG A 366 -13.96 -3.25 19.64
CA ARG A 366 -14.88 -2.77 20.69
C ARG A 366 -14.42 -1.48 21.35
N ALA A 367 -13.13 -1.35 21.62
CA ALA A 367 -12.57 -0.14 22.20
C ALA A 367 -12.66 1.04 21.24
N ASP A 368 -12.39 0.82 19.97
CA ASP A 368 -12.46 1.80 18.90
C ASP A 368 -13.91 2.29 18.69
N LEU A 369 -14.87 1.37 18.56
CA LEU A 369 -16.30 1.68 18.48
C LEU A 369 -16.79 2.47 19.70
N ALA A 370 -16.39 2.08 20.91
CA ALA A 370 -16.78 2.79 22.13
C ALA A 370 -16.23 4.23 22.17
N ALA A 371 -15.07 4.46 21.56
CA ALA A 371 -14.44 5.78 21.53
C ALA A 371 -14.98 6.69 20.41
N HIS A 372 -15.40 6.12 19.29
CA HIS A 372 -15.61 6.89 18.05
C HIS A 372 -17.00 6.76 17.43
N ALA A 373 -17.77 5.68 17.67
CA ALA A 373 -19.06 5.46 17.02
C ALA A 373 -20.17 6.42 17.49
N LYS A 374 -20.03 6.98 18.70
CA LYS A 374 -21.02 7.91 19.22
C LYS A 374 -21.09 9.18 18.36
N ASP A 375 -22.29 9.53 17.92
CA ASP A 375 -22.57 10.70 17.08
C ASP A 375 -21.93 10.65 15.65
N ARG A 376 -21.58 9.46 15.17
CA ARG A 376 -21.00 9.22 13.83
C ARG A 376 -21.63 8.04 13.13
N CYS A 377 -21.76 8.10 11.82
CA CYS A 377 -22.03 6.92 11.02
C CYS A 377 -20.77 6.03 10.94
N VAL A 378 -20.95 4.72 10.95
CA VAL A 378 -19.84 3.75 10.96
C VAL A 378 -19.86 2.88 9.72
N LEU A 379 -18.70 2.77 9.08
CA LEU A 379 -18.44 1.83 7.98
C LEU A 379 -17.26 0.96 8.34
N ALA A 380 -17.44 -0.37 8.38
CA ALA A 380 -16.35 -1.31 8.53
C ALA A 380 -16.09 -2.07 7.22
N TYR A 381 -14.84 -2.51 7.00
CA TYR A 381 -14.50 -3.33 5.85
C TYR A 381 -13.37 -4.30 6.16
N TRP A 382 -13.50 -5.51 5.62
CA TRP A 382 -12.52 -6.58 5.61
C TRP A 382 -12.73 -7.46 4.38
N HIS A 383 -11.86 -8.41 4.10
CA HIS A 383 -11.89 -9.08 2.80
C HIS A 383 -13.02 -10.10 2.66
N GLU A 384 -13.06 -11.16 3.50
CA GLU A 384 -14.04 -12.24 3.37
C GLU A 384 -15.41 -11.85 3.96
N PRO A 385 -16.51 -12.01 3.21
CA PRO A 385 -17.84 -11.58 3.64
C PRO A 385 -18.40 -12.43 4.78
N ARG A 386 -19.20 -11.78 5.66
CA ARG A 386 -19.98 -12.51 6.66
C ARG A 386 -21.15 -13.25 6.02
N PHE A 387 -21.79 -12.63 5.03
CA PHE A 387 -22.88 -13.22 4.24
C PHE A 387 -22.55 -13.08 2.75
N SER A 388 -22.71 -14.17 1.99
CA SER A 388 -22.46 -14.18 0.55
C SER A 388 -23.20 -15.31 -0.14
N SER A 389 -23.80 -15.01 -1.29
CA SER A 389 -24.33 -15.98 -2.25
C SER A 389 -23.25 -16.50 -3.21
N GLY A 390 -22.06 -15.94 -3.14
CA GLY A 390 -20.93 -16.30 -3.99
C GLY A 390 -20.37 -17.69 -3.72
N ARG A 391 -19.26 -17.99 -4.35
CA ARG A 391 -18.67 -19.34 -4.32
C ARG A 391 -18.25 -19.78 -2.91
N HIS A 392 -17.67 -18.87 -2.12
CA HIS A 392 -17.16 -19.18 -0.79
C HIS A 392 -18.28 -19.18 0.27
N GLY A 393 -19.33 -18.39 0.03
CA GLY A 393 -20.51 -18.34 0.89
C GLY A 393 -20.26 -17.62 2.23
N ASN A 394 -21.17 -17.86 3.17
CA ASN A 394 -21.16 -17.22 4.48
C ASN A 394 -19.95 -17.61 5.35
N ASP A 395 -19.26 -16.65 5.94
CA ASP A 395 -18.17 -16.92 6.87
C ASP A 395 -18.50 -16.54 8.33
N LYS A 396 -18.73 -17.58 9.13
CA LYS A 396 -19.07 -17.44 10.56
C LYS A 396 -17.89 -16.99 11.44
N ARG A 397 -16.65 -16.96 10.92
CA ARG A 397 -15.49 -16.46 11.67
C ARG A 397 -15.67 -15.00 12.09
N PHE A 398 -16.43 -14.23 11.31
CA PHE A 398 -16.68 -12.79 11.52
C PHE A 398 -17.92 -12.48 12.35
N ALA A 399 -18.58 -13.49 12.94
CA ALA A 399 -19.76 -13.26 13.76
C ALA A 399 -19.52 -12.30 14.93
N ALA A 400 -18.33 -12.34 15.56
CA ALA A 400 -18.00 -11.42 16.65
C ALA A 400 -17.87 -9.97 16.17
N PHE A 401 -17.23 -9.73 15.03
CA PHE A 401 -17.13 -8.39 14.43
C PHE A 401 -18.50 -7.85 14.08
N TRP A 402 -19.34 -8.68 13.48
CA TRP A 402 -20.71 -8.29 13.14
C TRP A 402 -21.54 -7.94 14.37
N ASP A 403 -21.45 -8.75 15.42
CA ASP A 403 -22.10 -8.51 16.72
C ASP A 403 -21.72 -7.15 17.31
N ASP A 404 -20.43 -6.83 17.31
CA ASP A 404 -19.91 -5.59 17.88
C ASP A 404 -20.34 -4.37 17.03
N LEU A 405 -20.25 -4.48 15.71
CA LEU A 405 -20.71 -3.46 14.76
C LEU A 405 -22.22 -3.19 14.89
N TYR A 406 -23.03 -4.24 14.92
CA TYR A 406 -24.49 -4.11 15.08
C TYR A 406 -24.85 -3.45 16.42
N ARG A 407 -24.21 -3.81 17.53
CA ARG A 407 -24.45 -3.18 18.83
C ARG A 407 -24.05 -1.71 18.86
N ALA A 408 -23.04 -1.34 18.10
CA ALA A 408 -22.57 0.04 18.01
C ALA A 408 -23.39 0.88 17.02
N GLY A 409 -24.36 0.27 16.30
CA GLY A 409 -25.17 0.97 15.30
C GLY A 409 -24.40 1.25 14.01
N ALA A 410 -23.54 0.35 13.57
CA ALA A 410 -22.87 0.52 12.29
C ALA A 410 -23.84 0.36 11.11
N GLU A 411 -23.66 1.19 10.07
CA GLU A 411 -24.52 1.21 8.89
C GLU A 411 -24.07 0.26 7.81
N LEU A 412 -22.75 0.19 7.57
CA LEU A 412 -22.20 -0.47 6.40
C LEU A 412 -21.08 -1.44 6.72
N VAL A 413 -21.08 -2.56 6.01
CA VAL A 413 -19.94 -3.48 5.87
C VAL A 413 -19.61 -3.67 4.40
N LEU A 414 -18.32 -3.58 4.03
CA LEU A 414 -17.84 -3.85 2.67
C LEU A 414 -16.86 -5.00 2.68
N ASN A 415 -16.99 -5.88 1.70
CA ASN A 415 -16.14 -7.06 1.51
C ASN A 415 -15.78 -7.28 0.03
N GLY A 416 -14.76 -8.08 -0.23
CA GLY A 416 -14.41 -8.65 -1.53
C GLY A 416 -14.56 -10.16 -1.51
N HIS A 417 -13.50 -10.89 -1.93
CA HIS A 417 -13.31 -12.34 -1.84
C HIS A 417 -14.20 -13.18 -2.78
N ASP A 418 -15.51 -13.01 -2.74
CA ASP A 418 -16.36 -13.54 -3.79
C ASP A 418 -16.34 -12.59 -4.99
N HIS A 419 -15.90 -13.10 -6.14
CA HIS A 419 -15.64 -12.31 -7.34
C HIS A 419 -16.94 -11.96 -8.06
N ASP A 420 -17.78 -11.22 -7.38
CA ASP A 420 -19.08 -10.75 -7.85
C ASP A 420 -19.46 -9.42 -7.17
N TYR A 421 -20.61 -8.91 -7.52
CA TYR A 421 -21.28 -7.83 -6.79
C TYR A 421 -22.50 -8.40 -6.11
N GLU A 422 -22.63 -8.19 -4.81
CA GLU A 422 -23.85 -8.51 -4.07
C GLU A 422 -24.16 -7.42 -3.06
N ARG A 423 -25.44 -7.14 -2.89
CA ARG A 423 -25.96 -6.23 -1.88
C ARG A 423 -27.06 -6.89 -1.08
N PHE A 424 -26.91 -6.84 0.23
CA PHE A 424 -27.89 -7.37 1.17
C PHE A 424 -28.81 -6.24 1.70
N ALA A 425 -30.03 -6.63 2.10
CA ALA A 425 -30.86 -5.81 2.99
C ALA A 425 -30.13 -5.63 4.34
N PRO A 426 -30.43 -4.56 5.11
CA PRO A 426 -29.90 -4.45 6.47
C PRO A 426 -30.30 -5.67 7.31
N GLN A 427 -29.34 -6.25 8.04
CA GLN A 427 -29.56 -7.49 8.77
C GLN A 427 -28.86 -7.53 10.14
N ALA A 428 -29.48 -8.28 11.05
CA ALA A 428 -28.97 -8.57 12.38
C ALA A 428 -27.84 -9.62 12.32
N PRO A 429 -27.08 -9.84 13.41
CA PRO A 429 -25.96 -10.80 13.47
C PRO A 429 -26.33 -12.25 13.12
N ASP A 430 -27.56 -12.65 13.34
CA ASP A 430 -28.08 -13.98 13.00
C ASP A 430 -28.52 -14.13 11.52
N GLY A 431 -28.41 -13.05 10.73
CA GLY A 431 -28.82 -13.01 9.33
C GLY A 431 -30.31 -12.73 9.13
N ARG A 432 -31.06 -12.39 10.17
CA ARG A 432 -32.45 -11.94 10.02
C ARG A 432 -32.48 -10.51 9.50
N ALA A 433 -33.40 -10.21 8.58
CA ALA A 433 -33.63 -8.85 8.12
C ALA A 433 -34.01 -7.92 9.29
N ASP A 434 -33.38 -6.77 9.35
CA ASP A 434 -33.60 -5.75 10.37
C ASP A 434 -33.48 -4.36 9.71
N PRO A 435 -34.57 -3.88 9.10
CA PRO A 435 -34.53 -2.62 8.35
C PRO A 435 -34.26 -1.37 9.21
N ASP A 436 -34.50 -1.46 10.52
CA ASP A 436 -34.41 -0.32 11.44
C ASP A 436 -33.02 -0.16 12.05
N ARG A 437 -32.31 -1.27 12.29
CA ARG A 437 -31.01 -1.28 13.01
C ARG A 437 -29.95 -2.17 12.36
N GLY A 438 -30.32 -2.86 11.29
CA GLY A 438 -29.44 -3.83 10.63
C GLY A 438 -28.27 -3.19 9.92
N VAL A 439 -27.18 -3.93 9.81
CA VAL A 439 -26.00 -3.55 9.05
C VAL A 439 -26.19 -3.99 7.60
N ARG A 440 -25.99 -3.10 6.63
CA ARG A 440 -26.03 -3.41 5.20
C ARG A 440 -24.67 -3.87 4.73
N GLU A 441 -24.60 -5.06 4.12
CA GLU A 441 -23.38 -5.61 3.53
C GLU A 441 -23.36 -5.42 2.01
N PHE A 442 -22.19 -5.08 1.49
CA PHE A 442 -21.86 -5.12 0.07
C PHE A 442 -20.66 -6.03 -0.15
N VAL A 443 -20.80 -7.02 -1.01
CA VAL A 443 -19.69 -7.77 -1.59
C VAL A 443 -19.33 -7.10 -2.91
N VAL A 444 -18.06 -6.72 -3.09
CA VAL A 444 -17.57 -5.96 -4.25
C VAL A 444 -16.23 -6.55 -4.72
N GLY A 445 -16.22 -7.84 -5.03
CA GLY A 445 -15.06 -8.56 -5.58
C GLY A 445 -14.93 -8.36 -7.10
N THR A 446 -15.19 -7.15 -7.58
CA THR A 446 -15.30 -6.82 -9.01
C THR A 446 -14.18 -5.94 -9.51
N GLY A 447 -13.10 -5.76 -8.71
CA GLY A 447 -12.02 -4.80 -8.96
C GLY A 447 -11.12 -5.12 -10.14
N GLY A 448 -11.18 -6.35 -10.69
CA GLY A 448 -10.42 -6.66 -11.89
C GLY A 448 -10.04 -8.13 -12.08
N ALA A 449 -10.01 -8.95 -11.03
CA ALA A 449 -9.86 -10.39 -11.17
C ALA A 449 -11.09 -11.01 -11.87
N ASN A 450 -10.97 -12.26 -12.30
CA ASN A 450 -12.03 -12.97 -13.01
C ASN A 450 -13.28 -13.09 -12.15
N LEU A 451 -14.44 -12.71 -12.70
CA LEU A 451 -15.72 -12.88 -12.03
C LEU A 451 -16.12 -14.37 -11.92
N ARG A 452 -16.94 -14.71 -10.94
CA ARG A 452 -17.32 -16.08 -10.60
C ARG A 452 -18.84 -16.29 -10.61
N GLN A 453 -19.26 -17.55 -10.67
CA GLN A 453 -20.68 -17.93 -10.58
C GLN A 453 -21.14 -17.94 -9.13
N PHE A 454 -22.36 -17.48 -8.90
CA PHE A 454 -23.05 -17.65 -7.62
C PHE A 454 -23.30 -19.12 -7.34
N ARG A 455 -23.20 -19.52 -6.07
CA ARG A 455 -23.44 -20.88 -5.62
C ARG A 455 -24.89 -21.11 -5.22
N ALA A 456 -25.39 -20.26 -4.33
CA ALA A 456 -26.74 -20.32 -3.81
C ALA A 456 -27.15 -18.91 -3.39
N VAL A 457 -28.43 -18.57 -3.57
CA VAL A 457 -28.94 -17.26 -3.12
C VAL A 457 -29.20 -17.30 -1.63
N GLU A 458 -28.46 -16.46 -0.89
CA GLU A 458 -28.64 -16.29 0.55
C GLU A 458 -29.89 -15.45 0.88
N PRO A 459 -30.53 -15.67 2.05
CA PRO A 459 -31.56 -14.78 2.55
C PRO A 459 -31.10 -13.32 2.60
N ASN A 460 -32.03 -12.38 2.35
CA ASN A 460 -31.78 -10.93 2.34
C ASN A 460 -30.86 -10.41 1.21
N SER A 461 -30.39 -11.26 0.32
CA SER A 461 -29.67 -10.83 -0.87
C SER A 461 -30.63 -10.12 -1.82
N GLU A 462 -30.52 -8.80 -1.95
CA GLU A 462 -31.43 -7.97 -2.75
C GLU A 462 -30.99 -7.86 -4.21
N VAL A 463 -29.70 -7.71 -4.45
CA VAL A 463 -29.13 -7.51 -5.79
C VAL A 463 -27.83 -8.31 -5.94
N ARG A 464 -27.68 -8.98 -7.08
CA ARG A 464 -26.49 -9.79 -7.43
C ARG A 464 -26.13 -9.60 -8.89
N ALA A 465 -24.83 -9.49 -9.18
CA ALA A 465 -24.30 -9.45 -10.54
C ALA A 465 -22.86 -10.00 -10.59
N ASN A 466 -22.61 -10.81 -11.60
CA ASN A 466 -21.25 -11.31 -11.93
C ASN A 466 -20.92 -11.09 -13.41
N SER A 467 -21.55 -10.13 -14.05
CA SER A 467 -21.44 -9.89 -15.50
C SER A 467 -20.60 -8.67 -15.85
N SER A 468 -20.21 -7.86 -14.88
CA SER A 468 -19.48 -6.62 -15.10
C SER A 468 -18.43 -6.42 -14.02
N ALA A 469 -17.17 -6.26 -14.40
CA ALA A 469 -16.18 -5.65 -13.53
C ALA A 469 -16.56 -4.18 -13.24
N GLY A 470 -16.24 -3.68 -12.07
CA GLY A 470 -16.63 -2.33 -11.68
C GLY A 470 -16.25 -1.99 -10.26
N VAL A 471 -16.80 -0.89 -9.77
CA VAL A 471 -16.52 -0.38 -8.43
C VAL A 471 -17.82 0.09 -7.75
N LEU A 472 -17.88 -0.06 -6.43
CA LEU A 472 -18.89 0.59 -5.61
C LEU A 472 -18.48 2.04 -5.37
N VAL A 473 -19.39 2.97 -5.59
CA VAL A 473 -19.25 4.39 -5.26
C VAL A 473 -20.17 4.70 -4.11
N LEU A 474 -19.64 5.21 -3.03
CA LEU A 474 -20.38 5.71 -1.89
C LEU A 474 -20.30 7.24 -1.84
N GLU A 475 -21.41 7.89 -1.57
CA GLU A 475 -21.52 9.29 -1.19
C GLU A 475 -21.85 9.35 0.30
N LEU A 476 -20.84 9.51 1.13
CA LEU A 476 -20.98 9.59 2.59
C LEU A 476 -21.40 11.00 2.98
N ARG A 477 -22.59 11.14 3.56
CA ARG A 477 -23.19 12.39 4.02
C ARG A 477 -23.20 12.44 5.55
N PRO A 478 -23.41 13.61 6.17
CA PRO A 478 -23.40 13.71 7.64
C PRO A 478 -24.38 12.78 8.36
N GLU A 479 -25.54 12.48 7.76
CA GLU A 479 -26.63 11.71 8.39
C GLU A 479 -27.09 10.54 7.53
N GLY A 480 -26.28 10.10 6.58
CA GLY A 480 -26.64 8.99 5.70
C GLY A 480 -25.68 8.77 4.56
N TYR A 481 -26.05 7.91 3.64
CA TYR A 481 -25.20 7.54 2.50
C TYR A 481 -26.03 7.29 1.24
N GLY A 482 -25.40 7.49 0.09
CA GLY A 482 -25.87 7.00 -1.18
C GLY A 482 -24.88 6.00 -1.75
N TRP A 483 -25.37 5.04 -2.52
CA TRP A 483 -24.49 4.11 -3.26
C TRP A 483 -24.87 4.04 -4.72
N ARG A 484 -23.91 3.70 -5.55
CA ARG A 484 -24.10 3.19 -6.90
C ARG A 484 -22.98 2.25 -7.29
N PHE A 485 -23.31 1.16 -7.96
CA PHE A 485 -22.32 0.36 -8.66
C PHE A 485 -22.05 1.01 -10.01
N ALA A 486 -20.76 1.22 -10.31
CA ALA A 486 -20.32 1.74 -11.59
C ALA A 486 -19.58 0.63 -12.34
N SER A 487 -20.14 0.19 -13.48
CA SER A 487 -19.50 -0.78 -14.36
C SER A 487 -18.32 -0.17 -15.09
N ALA A 488 -17.24 -0.92 -15.23
CA ALA A 488 -16.13 -0.58 -16.11
C ALA A 488 -16.55 -0.66 -17.59
N ALA A 489 -15.70 -0.15 -18.47
CA ALA A 489 -15.98 -0.10 -19.90
C ALA A 489 -16.42 -1.49 -20.46
N GLY A 490 -17.54 -1.51 -21.16
CA GLY A 490 -18.16 -2.72 -21.69
C GLY A 490 -19.18 -3.40 -20.76
N GLY A 491 -19.28 -3.00 -19.49
CA GLY A 491 -20.31 -3.47 -18.57
C GLY A 491 -21.58 -2.63 -18.64
N SER A 492 -22.72 -3.25 -18.35
CA SER A 492 -24.04 -2.59 -18.37
C SER A 492 -24.80 -2.66 -17.04
N PHE A 493 -24.28 -3.43 -16.09
CA PHE A 493 -24.93 -3.57 -14.79
C PHE A 493 -24.80 -2.28 -13.98
N ASN A 494 -25.87 -1.93 -13.27
CA ASN A 494 -25.88 -0.86 -12.27
C ASN A 494 -26.81 -1.25 -11.11
N ASP A 495 -26.51 -0.73 -9.94
CA ASP A 495 -27.35 -0.75 -8.75
C ASP A 495 -27.16 0.58 -8.02
N SER A 496 -28.21 1.14 -7.45
CA SER A 496 -28.12 2.39 -6.71
C SER A 496 -29.20 2.54 -5.67
N GLY A 497 -28.94 3.34 -4.66
CA GLY A 497 -29.88 3.66 -3.61
C GLY A 497 -29.28 4.57 -2.56
N SER A 498 -29.96 4.66 -1.42
CA SER A 498 -29.53 5.46 -0.28
C SER A 498 -30.02 4.85 1.04
N GLY A 499 -29.34 5.21 2.13
CA GLY A 499 -29.72 4.90 3.51
C GLY A 499 -29.44 6.07 4.44
N THR A 500 -30.03 6.03 5.61
CA THR A 500 -29.76 6.97 6.71
C THR A 500 -28.91 6.30 7.77
N CYS A 501 -28.19 7.10 8.53
CA CYS A 501 -27.54 6.61 9.74
C CYS A 501 -28.55 6.47 10.88
N HIS A 502 -28.36 5.51 11.77
CA HIS A 502 -29.20 5.27 12.94
C HIS A 502 -28.55 5.68 14.27
#